data_c762ff8a920b54456442fe3a4163d666
#
_entry.id   c762ff8a920b54456442fe3a4163d666
#
_cell.length_a   1.000
_cell.length_b   1.000
_cell.length_c   1.000
_cell.angle_alpha   90.00
_cell.angle_beta   90.00
_cell.angle_gamma   90.00
#
_symmetry.space_group_name_H-M   'P 1'
#
loop_
_entity.id
_entity.type
_entity.pdbx_description
1 polymer ?
#
loop_
_entity_poly.entity_id
_entity_poly.type
_entity_poly.pdbx_seq_one_letter_code
_entity_poly.pdbx_strand_id
1 'polypeptide(L)'
;MTIDQLLYSDPLKAAEQAASEIAKRTGVLSHDIALVMGSGWVDAVSVLGSPDFECDADEITGFLPPAVVGHSGKIRSYSIKSGEKILRALVFLGRTHLYEGKGIEPVVHGVRTAVKAGCKVVILTNACGGINTSYSVGQPVLIRDQFHSPLPLPSLVRTL
;
A
#
# COMPACT_ATOMS: atom_id res chain seq x y z
N MET A 1 -23.39 1.48 11.19
CA MET A 1 -21.93 1.50 11.37
C MET A 1 -21.36 2.08 10.10
N THR A 2 -20.68 3.23 10.20
CA THR A 2 -20.02 3.84 9.05
C THR A 2 -18.81 2.99 8.64
N ILE A 3 -18.35 3.16 7.39
CA ILE A 3 -17.18 2.44 6.84
C ILE A 3 -15.95 2.65 7.73
N ASP A 4 -15.76 3.87 8.24
CA ASP A 4 -14.66 4.21 9.16
C ASP A 4 -14.77 3.47 10.51
N GLN A 5 -15.98 3.28 11.04
CA GLN A 5 -16.17 2.55 12.28
C GLN A 5 -15.75 1.07 12.18
N LEU A 6 -15.95 0.44 11.02
CA LEU A 6 -15.54 -0.95 10.81
C LEU A 6 -14.02 -1.10 10.84
N LEU A 7 -13.26 -0.18 10.23
CA LEU A 7 -11.80 -0.22 10.22
C LEU A 7 -11.21 -0.28 11.63
N TYR A 8 -11.78 0.48 12.58
CA TYR A 8 -11.27 0.56 13.95
C TYR A 8 -11.87 -0.49 14.88
N SER A 9 -13.09 -0.97 14.63
CA SER A 9 -13.76 -1.96 15.49
C SER A 9 -13.42 -3.41 15.13
N ASP A 10 -13.27 -3.71 13.82
CA ASP A 10 -12.89 -5.03 13.31
C ASP A 10 -12.04 -4.89 12.05
N PRO A 11 -10.74 -4.58 12.21
CA PRO A 11 -9.85 -4.28 11.10
C PRO A 11 -9.62 -5.48 10.15
N LEU A 12 -9.77 -6.71 10.63
CA LEU A 12 -9.65 -7.88 9.78
C LEU A 12 -10.88 -8.05 8.89
N LYS A 13 -12.06 -7.80 9.42
CA LYS A 13 -13.30 -7.81 8.65
C LYS A 13 -13.35 -6.65 7.64
N ALA A 14 -12.84 -5.47 8.02
CA ALA A 14 -12.68 -4.36 7.08
C ALA A 14 -11.79 -4.73 5.90
N ALA A 15 -10.66 -5.39 6.15
CA ALA A 15 -9.74 -5.85 5.11
C ALA A 15 -10.36 -6.94 4.22
N GLU A 16 -11.17 -7.83 4.78
CA GLU A 16 -11.89 -8.87 4.05
C GLU A 16 -12.97 -8.27 3.13
N GLN A 17 -13.69 -7.27 3.63
CA GLN A 17 -14.66 -6.53 2.83
C GLN A 17 -13.98 -5.77 1.69
N ALA A 18 -12.88 -5.06 1.97
CA ALA A 18 -12.08 -4.37 0.96
C ALA A 18 -11.60 -5.33 -0.14
N ALA A 19 -11.07 -6.50 0.22
CA ALA A 19 -10.64 -7.52 -0.74
C ALA A 19 -11.79 -8.05 -1.59
N SER A 20 -12.97 -8.25 -0.98
CA SER A 20 -14.19 -8.65 -1.71
C SER A 20 -14.66 -7.58 -2.70
N GLU A 21 -14.58 -6.31 -2.33
CA GLU A 21 -14.92 -5.18 -3.22
C GLU A 21 -13.94 -5.09 -4.39
N ILE A 22 -12.64 -5.23 -4.13
CA ILE A 22 -11.61 -5.30 -5.17
C ILE A 22 -11.88 -6.45 -6.13
N ALA A 23 -12.16 -7.66 -5.61
CA ALA A 23 -12.45 -8.82 -6.44
C ALA A 23 -13.69 -8.61 -7.33
N LYS A 24 -14.74 -8.00 -6.80
CA LYS A 24 -15.96 -7.68 -7.57
C LYS A 24 -15.70 -6.66 -8.67
N ARG A 25 -14.92 -5.62 -8.39
CA ARG A 25 -14.64 -4.54 -9.35
C ARG A 25 -13.66 -4.95 -10.42
N THR A 26 -12.65 -5.75 -10.07
CA THR A 26 -11.61 -6.21 -11.01
C THR A 26 -12.00 -7.45 -11.80
N GLY A 27 -12.95 -8.25 -11.29
CA GLY A 27 -13.23 -9.61 -11.79
C GLY A 27 -12.14 -10.62 -11.44
N VAL A 28 -11.14 -10.25 -10.62
CA VAL A 28 -10.01 -11.08 -10.19
C VAL A 28 -10.23 -11.56 -8.77
N LEU A 29 -10.52 -12.84 -8.59
CA LEU A 29 -10.81 -13.42 -7.28
C LEU A 29 -9.60 -13.49 -6.35
N SER A 30 -8.40 -13.63 -6.92
CA SER A 30 -7.16 -13.72 -6.15
C SER A 30 -6.01 -13.06 -6.89
N HIS A 31 -5.20 -12.29 -6.18
CA HIS A 31 -3.95 -11.71 -6.66
C HIS A 31 -2.77 -12.50 -6.09
N ASP A 32 -1.66 -12.53 -6.82
CA ASP A 32 -0.46 -13.28 -6.42
C ASP A 32 0.50 -12.44 -5.59
N ILE A 33 0.62 -11.15 -5.95
CA ILE A 33 1.57 -10.19 -5.37
C ILE A 33 0.91 -8.84 -5.15
N ALA A 34 1.29 -8.17 -4.07
CA ALA A 34 0.92 -6.77 -3.86
C ALA A 34 2.16 -5.87 -3.85
N LEU A 35 2.03 -4.69 -4.43
CA LEU A 35 3.04 -3.63 -4.44
C LEU A 35 2.46 -2.41 -3.72
N VAL A 36 3.12 -1.94 -2.66
CA VAL A 36 2.79 -0.68 -2.00
C VAL A 36 3.82 0.36 -2.40
N MET A 37 3.41 1.27 -3.28
CA MET A 37 4.30 2.26 -3.88
C MET A 37 4.38 3.48 -2.98
N GLY A 38 5.57 3.71 -2.45
CA GLY A 38 5.89 4.89 -1.65
C GLY A 38 6.46 6.03 -2.49
N SER A 39 6.90 7.09 -1.80
CA SER A 39 7.52 8.27 -2.42
C SER A 39 8.68 7.89 -3.34
N GLY A 40 8.72 8.46 -4.53
CA GLY A 40 9.73 8.20 -5.55
C GLY A 40 9.55 6.90 -6.35
N TRP A 41 8.55 6.06 -6.03
CA TRP A 41 8.31 4.79 -6.71
C TRP A 41 7.03 4.75 -7.54
N VAL A 42 6.19 5.79 -7.46
CA VAL A 42 4.89 5.80 -8.15
C VAL A 42 5.05 5.64 -9.66
N ASP A 43 6.03 6.31 -10.26
CA ASP A 43 6.28 6.25 -11.71
C ASP A 43 6.87 4.90 -12.15
N ALA A 44 7.50 4.15 -11.24
CA ALA A 44 8.06 2.83 -11.54
C ALA A 44 6.97 1.82 -11.96
N VAL A 45 5.72 2.06 -11.59
CA VAL A 45 4.59 1.20 -11.99
C VAL A 45 4.35 1.19 -13.50
N SER A 46 4.83 2.21 -14.21
CA SER A 46 4.71 2.31 -15.67
C SER A 46 5.38 1.14 -16.41
N VAL A 47 6.38 0.50 -15.81
CA VAL A 47 7.03 -0.69 -16.39
C VAL A 47 6.10 -1.91 -16.45
N LEU A 48 5.00 -1.91 -15.69
CA LEU A 48 3.99 -2.97 -15.72
C LEU A 48 3.00 -2.81 -16.89
N GLY A 49 3.08 -1.70 -17.64
CA GLY A 49 2.14 -1.36 -18.68
C GLY A 49 0.86 -0.71 -18.17
N SER A 50 -0.22 -0.85 -18.93
CA SER A 50 -1.52 -0.32 -18.53
C SER A 50 -2.20 -1.24 -17.52
N PRO A 51 -2.84 -0.70 -16.46
CA PRO A 51 -3.62 -1.51 -15.54
C PRO A 51 -4.87 -2.08 -16.21
N ASP A 52 -5.27 -3.27 -15.84
CA ASP A 52 -6.56 -3.86 -16.24
C ASP A 52 -7.72 -3.13 -15.52
N PHE A 53 -7.46 -2.59 -14.33
CA PHE A 53 -8.42 -1.86 -13.51
C PHE A 53 -7.73 -0.80 -12.65
N GLU A 54 -8.39 0.33 -12.45
CA GLU A 54 -7.99 1.40 -11.53
C GLU A 54 -9.22 2.01 -10.84
N CYS A 55 -9.09 2.33 -9.56
CA CYS A 55 -10.05 3.16 -8.81
C CYS A 55 -9.33 4.05 -7.79
N ASP A 56 -10.03 5.02 -7.24
CA ASP A 56 -9.55 5.78 -6.09
C ASP A 56 -9.61 4.89 -4.83
N ALA A 57 -8.59 4.99 -3.97
CA ALA A 57 -8.47 4.11 -2.82
C ALA A 57 -9.61 4.31 -1.81
N ASP A 58 -10.06 5.55 -1.62
CA ASP A 58 -11.15 5.90 -0.72
C ASP A 58 -12.54 5.41 -1.17
N GLU A 59 -12.66 4.89 -2.39
CA GLU A 59 -13.84 4.15 -2.84
C GLU A 59 -13.91 2.71 -2.29
N ILE A 60 -12.84 2.22 -1.67
CA ILE A 60 -12.73 0.87 -1.11
C ILE A 60 -12.80 0.95 0.41
N THR A 61 -13.59 0.06 1.01
CA THR A 61 -13.80 0.00 2.47
C THR A 61 -12.50 0.09 3.26
N GLY A 62 -12.43 1.03 4.20
CA GLY A 62 -11.32 1.18 5.15
C GLY A 62 -10.09 1.92 4.62
N PHE A 63 -10.04 2.24 3.34
CA PHE A 63 -9.02 3.15 2.83
C PHE A 63 -9.46 4.60 3.06
N LEU A 64 -8.55 5.39 3.61
CA LEU A 64 -8.81 6.80 3.88
C LEU A 64 -8.44 7.67 2.67
N PRO A 65 -9.13 8.80 2.47
CA PRO A 65 -8.73 9.76 1.46
C PRO A 65 -7.32 10.28 1.78
N PRO A 66 -6.51 10.61 0.75
CA PRO A 66 -5.17 11.12 0.94
C PRO A 66 -5.18 12.40 1.75
N ALA A 67 -4.21 12.56 2.66
CA ALA A 67 -4.08 13.74 3.53
C ALA A 67 -3.74 15.03 2.76
N VAL A 68 -3.19 14.89 1.53
CA VAL A 68 -2.78 16.02 0.68
C VAL A 68 -3.72 16.11 -0.52
N VAL A 69 -4.36 17.27 -0.68
CA VAL A 69 -5.21 17.57 -1.85
C VAL A 69 -4.38 17.45 -3.14
N GLY A 70 -4.86 16.65 -4.08
CA GLY A 70 -4.17 16.39 -5.36
C GLY A 70 -3.32 15.12 -5.41
N HIS A 71 -3.13 14.42 -4.28
CA HIS A 71 -2.56 13.08 -4.25
C HIS A 71 -3.69 12.06 -4.05
N SER A 72 -4.32 11.60 -5.12
CA SER A 72 -5.28 10.50 -5.02
C SER A 72 -4.50 9.20 -4.83
N GLY A 73 -4.64 8.58 -3.66
CA GLY A 73 -4.26 7.18 -3.52
C GLY A 73 -5.08 6.36 -4.50
N LYS A 74 -4.41 5.53 -5.31
CA LYS A 74 -5.11 4.67 -6.27
C LYS A 74 -4.82 3.21 -6.00
N ILE A 75 -5.80 2.38 -6.34
CA ILE A 75 -5.65 0.93 -6.34
C ILE A 75 -5.74 0.48 -7.78
N ARG A 76 -4.74 -0.30 -8.23
CA ARG A 76 -4.66 -0.85 -9.58
C ARG A 76 -4.54 -2.36 -9.56
N SER A 77 -5.13 -3.02 -10.54
CA SER A 77 -4.93 -4.45 -10.81
C SER A 77 -4.26 -4.63 -12.17
N TYR A 78 -3.29 -5.53 -12.23
CA TYR A 78 -2.51 -5.82 -13.43
C TYR A 78 -2.45 -7.32 -13.70
N SER A 79 -2.46 -7.68 -14.98
CA SER A 79 -2.11 -9.00 -15.49
C SER A 79 -0.71 -8.95 -16.10
N ILE A 80 0.26 -9.55 -15.43
CA ILE A 80 1.65 -9.55 -15.86
C ILE A 80 2.00 -10.90 -16.47
N LYS A 81 2.40 -10.93 -17.74
CA LYS A 81 2.87 -12.15 -18.38
C LYS A 81 4.26 -12.50 -17.88
N SER A 82 4.43 -13.72 -17.36
CA SER A 82 5.70 -14.28 -16.90
C SER A 82 5.87 -15.67 -17.54
N GLY A 83 6.47 -15.73 -18.72
CA GLY A 83 6.47 -16.92 -19.56
C GLY A 83 5.06 -17.32 -19.97
N GLU A 84 4.67 -18.58 -19.67
CA GLU A 84 3.31 -19.09 -19.91
C GLU A 84 2.30 -18.74 -18.83
N LYS A 85 2.75 -18.13 -17.71
CA LYS A 85 1.91 -17.79 -16.56
C LYS A 85 1.48 -16.33 -16.62
N ILE A 86 0.30 -16.06 -16.07
CA ILE A 86 -0.17 -14.71 -15.80
C ILE A 86 -0.11 -14.52 -14.28
N LEU A 87 0.69 -13.57 -13.83
CA LEU A 87 0.71 -13.10 -12.45
C LEU A 87 -0.28 -11.96 -12.29
N ARG A 88 -1.09 -12.02 -11.25
CA ARG A 88 -2.03 -10.96 -10.88
C ARG A 88 -1.42 -10.07 -9.82
N ALA A 89 -1.14 -8.83 -10.16
CA ALA A 89 -0.56 -7.86 -9.22
C ALA A 89 -1.61 -6.85 -8.76
N LEU A 90 -1.67 -6.64 -7.44
CA LEU A 90 -2.46 -5.60 -6.80
C LEU A 90 -1.51 -4.47 -6.39
N VAL A 91 -1.75 -3.26 -6.87
CA VAL A 91 -0.85 -2.13 -6.65
C VAL A 91 -1.58 -1.02 -5.90
N PHE A 92 -1.02 -0.61 -4.77
CA PHE A 92 -1.48 0.53 -3.99
C PHE A 92 -0.54 1.72 -4.26
N LEU A 93 -1.05 2.76 -4.90
CA LEU A 93 -0.31 4.00 -5.17
C LEU A 93 -0.50 4.98 -4.02
N GLY A 94 0.36 4.85 -3.03
CA GLY A 94 0.30 5.60 -1.78
C GLY A 94 -0.11 4.74 -0.59
N ARG A 95 -0.05 5.34 0.58
CA ARG A 95 -0.39 4.73 1.86
C ARG A 95 -0.63 5.79 2.92
N THR A 96 -1.40 5.46 3.94
CA THR A 96 -1.51 6.27 5.17
C THR A 96 -0.23 6.12 6.00
N HIS A 97 0.23 7.21 6.58
CA HIS A 97 1.39 7.23 7.46
C HIS A 97 0.99 7.43 8.92
N LEU A 98 1.75 6.82 9.83
CA LEU A 98 1.47 6.91 11.27
C LEU A 98 1.48 8.36 11.78
N TYR A 99 2.35 9.22 11.21
CA TYR A 99 2.43 10.62 11.59
C TYR A 99 1.19 11.45 11.19
N GLU A 100 0.28 10.92 10.37
CA GLU A 100 -0.99 11.57 10.05
C GLU A 100 -1.99 11.56 11.21
N GLY A 101 -1.66 10.85 12.32
CA GLY A 101 -2.48 10.82 13.53
C GLY A 101 -3.79 10.02 13.40
N LYS A 102 -3.94 9.20 12.35
CA LYS A 102 -5.12 8.36 12.09
C LYS A 102 -5.10 7.02 12.83
N GLY A 103 -4.06 6.76 13.65
CA GLY A 103 -3.85 5.48 14.31
C GLY A 103 -3.16 4.45 13.41
N ILE A 104 -2.95 3.24 13.95
CA ILE A 104 -2.21 2.18 13.27
C ILE A 104 -3.06 1.44 12.22
N GLU A 105 -4.38 1.36 12.43
CA GLU A 105 -5.25 0.53 11.61
C GLU A 105 -5.25 0.92 10.13
N PRO A 106 -5.37 2.21 9.75
CA PRO A 106 -5.27 2.62 8.35
C PRO A 106 -3.89 2.40 7.75
N VAL A 107 -2.83 2.50 8.57
CA VAL A 107 -1.43 2.31 8.10
C VAL A 107 -1.19 0.89 7.59
N VAL A 108 -1.77 -0.10 8.27
CA VAL A 108 -1.58 -1.53 7.94
C VAL A 108 -2.72 -2.10 7.10
N HIS A 109 -3.77 -1.33 6.86
CA HIS A 109 -4.97 -1.80 6.18
C HIS A 109 -4.69 -2.34 4.76
N GLY A 110 -3.88 -1.63 3.98
CA GLY A 110 -3.51 -2.07 2.62
C GLY A 110 -2.81 -3.43 2.59
N VAL A 111 -1.91 -3.70 3.55
CA VAL A 111 -1.24 -5.00 3.67
C VAL A 111 -2.23 -6.09 4.08
N ARG A 112 -3.11 -5.82 5.05
CA ARG A 112 -4.17 -6.76 5.45
C ARG A 112 -5.11 -7.08 4.28
N THR A 113 -5.49 -6.05 3.52
CA THR A 113 -6.32 -6.20 2.31
C THR A 113 -5.62 -7.06 1.25
N ALA A 114 -4.32 -6.84 1.02
CA ALA A 114 -3.53 -7.65 0.10
C ALA A 114 -3.53 -9.13 0.48
N VAL A 115 -3.33 -9.44 1.76
CA VAL A 115 -3.38 -10.82 2.27
C VAL A 115 -4.76 -11.43 2.05
N LYS A 116 -5.85 -10.69 2.35
CA LYS A 116 -7.22 -11.14 2.13
C LYS A 116 -7.58 -11.28 0.65
N ALA A 117 -6.94 -10.50 -0.23
CA ALA A 117 -7.05 -10.62 -1.68
C ALA A 117 -6.22 -11.78 -2.26
N GLY A 118 -5.57 -12.61 -1.42
CA GLY A 118 -4.83 -13.80 -1.83
C GLY A 118 -3.35 -13.60 -2.11
N CYS A 119 -2.82 -12.38 -1.97
CA CYS A 119 -1.40 -12.10 -2.22
C CYS A 119 -0.50 -12.91 -1.29
N LYS A 120 0.46 -13.62 -1.87
CA LYS A 120 1.47 -14.41 -1.15
C LYS A 120 2.75 -13.62 -0.88
N VAL A 121 2.95 -12.54 -1.62
CA VAL A 121 4.10 -11.66 -1.50
C VAL A 121 3.58 -10.21 -1.44
N VAL A 122 4.13 -9.42 -0.52
CA VAL A 122 3.89 -7.99 -0.45
C VAL A 122 5.23 -7.27 -0.51
N ILE A 123 5.38 -6.38 -1.48
CA ILE A 123 6.56 -5.53 -1.64
C ILE A 123 6.20 -4.12 -1.17
N LEU A 124 6.90 -3.66 -0.14
CA LEU A 124 6.76 -2.30 0.38
C LEU A 124 7.93 -1.45 -0.12
N THR A 125 7.64 -0.29 -0.68
CA THR A 125 8.68 0.62 -1.16
C THR A 125 8.66 1.94 -0.40
N ASN A 126 9.83 2.55 -0.27
CA ASN A 126 9.98 3.89 0.31
C ASN A 126 11.21 4.59 -0.30
N ALA A 127 11.29 5.90 -0.11
CA ALA A 127 12.52 6.67 -0.29
C ALA A 127 13.04 7.07 1.08
N CYS A 128 14.35 6.93 1.29
CA CYS A 128 15.01 7.31 2.55
C CYS A 128 16.44 7.78 2.30
N GLY A 129 17.03 8.45 3.29
CA GLY A 129 18.45 8.78 3.28
C GLY A 129 19.30 7.55 3.52
N GLY A 130 20.39 7.41 2.77
CA GLY A 130 21.39 6.36 2.97
C GLY A 130 22.49 6.83 3.94
N ILE A 131 22.76 6.04 4.99
CA ILE A 131 23.88 6.26 5.90
C ILE A 131 25.18 5.70 5.32
N ASN A 132 25.08 4.59 4.59
CA ASN A 132 26.23 3.96 3.96
C ASN A 132 26.73 4.80 2.79
N THR A 133 27.95 5.30 2.89
CA THR A 133 28.60 6.18 1.90
C THR A 133 28.91 5.51 0.56
N SER A 134 28.82 4.18 0.49
CA SER A 134 28.95 3.44 -0.77
C SER A 134 27.70 3.45 -1.64
N TYR A 135 26.56 3.91 -1.10
CA TYR A 135 25.32 4.00 -1.85
C TYR A 135 25.28 5.28 -2.69
N SER A 136 24.74 5.16 -3.89
CA SER A 136 24.50 6.28 -4.78
C SER A 136 23.05 6.78 -4.68
N VAL A 137 22.82 8.04 -4.95
CA VAL A 137 21.46 8.62 -5.02
C VAL A 137 20.67 7.90 -6.11
N GLY A 138 19.42 7.49 -5.76
CA GLY A 138 18.56 6.74 -6.66
C GLY A 138 18.85 5.24 -6.75
N GLN A 139 19.84 4.74 -6.02
CA GLN A 139 20.16 3.32 -5.97
C GLN A 139 19.06 2.56 -5.22
N PRO A 140 18.41 1.53 -5.83
CA PRO A 140 17.52 0.65 -5.12
C PRO A 140 18.29 -0.25 -4.15
N VAL A 141 17.78 -0.38 -2.93
CA VAL A 141 18.39 -1.21 -1.88
C VAL A 141 17.33 -2.17 -1.35
N LEU A 142 17.62 -3.46 -1.40
CA LEU A 142 16.77 -4.47 -0.77
C LEU A 142 17.09 -4.52 0.72
N ILE A 143 16.09 -4.22 1.55
CA ILE A 143 16.20 -4.32 3.01
C ILE A 143 16.19 -5.79 3.40
N ARG A 144 17.27 -6.26 4.02
CA ARG A 144 17.40 -7.63 4.52
C ARG A 144 16.81 -7.76 5.93
N ASP A 145 17.01 -6.73 6.76
CA ASP A 145 16.59 -6.71 8.15
C ASP A 145 16.43 -5.26 8.63
N GLN A 146 15.72 -5.06 9.73
CA GLN A 146 15.51 -3.74 10.30
C GLN A 146 15.49 -3.82 11.83
N PHE A 147 15.98 -2.78 12.47
CA PHE A 147 15.88 -2.61 13.91
C PHE A 147 14.60 -1.86 14.24
N HIS A 148 13.80 -2.45 15.11
CA HIS A 148 12.71 -1.73 15.74
C HIS A 148 13.23 -1.06 17.01
N SER A 149 13.34 0.27 17.00
CA SER A 149 13.66 1.03 18.21
C SER A 149 12.37 1.26 19.01
N PRO A 150 12.30 0.79 20.27
CA PRO A 150 11.15 1.07 21.13
C PRO A 150 11.14 2.51 21.67
N LEU A 151 12.11 3.35 21.24
CA LEU A 151 12.08 4.76 21.59
C LEU A 151 10.76 5.35 21.07
N PRO A 152 10.01 6.06 21.94
CA PRO A 152 8.86 6.81 21.46
C PRO A 152 9.33 7.69 20.30
N LEU A 153 8.62 7.64 19.19
CA LEU A 153 8.81 8.62 18.13
C LEU A 153 8.86 9.99 18.82
N PRO A 154 9.90 10.81 18.55
CA PRO A 154 9.97 12.12 19.17
C PRO A 154 8.59 12.75 18.98
N SER A 155 7.92 12.99 20.09
CA SER A 155 6.60 13.59 20.12
C SER A 155 6.67 14.78 19.21
N LEU A 156 5.96 14.68 18.09
CA LEU A 156 5.69 15.73 17.12
C LEU A 156 6.43 17.02 17.45
N VAL A 157 7.48 17.31 16.69
CA VAL A 157 8.05 18.66 16.72
C VAL A 157 6.88 19.60 16.45
N ARG A 158 6.34 20.18 17.51
CA ARG A 158 5.43 21.30 17.39
C ARG A 158 6.27 22.38 16.73
N THR A 159 6.10 22.55 15.45
CA THR A 159 6.53 23.78 14.79
C THR A 159 5.79 24.91 15.47
N LEU A 160 6.56 25.72 16.21
CA LEU A 160 6.15 27.01 16.71
C LEU A 160 5.84 27.96 15.55
#